data_36c4b645c94a5a2693f57e2314297a3a
#
_entry.id   36c4b645c94a5a2693f57e2314297a3a
#
_cell.length_a   1.000
_cell.length_b   1.000
_cell.length_c   1.000
_cell.angle_alpha   90.00
_cell.angle_beta   90.00
_cell.angle_gamma   90.00
#
_symmetry.space_group_name_H-M   'P 1'
#
loop_
_entity.id
_entity.type
_entity.pdbx_description
1 polymer ?
#
loop_
_entity_poly.entity_id
_entity_poly.type
_entity_poly.pdbx_seq_one_letter_code
_entity_poly.pdbx_strand_id
1 'polypeptide(L)'
;MPFIENEGVKIYWDEVGDGPAILLIMGLAYPSQMWHRTRPVLAERYRTIAFDNRGSGRSDVPPGPYSIEAMASDAAAVLDAADVRNAHVYGVSMGGMIAQEFALQYPDRVRSLILGSTTAGVPKSVRASPEETLRLLEREQSTPNEAAEAAIPFIYDPGTSRERIDEDLAVRKDWLPRSDAYINQLMGVFAWDSHGRLEQITALTLVLHGANDHLVPPSNAEFIAARIPNAKLVMIPKASHIYSTDQPEAAHGALLEFLDSFK
;
A
#
# COMPACT_ATOMS: atom_id res chain seq x y z
N MET A 1 -1.40 -2.71 23.79
CA MET A 1 -2.67 -3.26 23.28
C MET A 1 -2.67 -3.10 21.78
N PRO A 2 -3.26 -3.98 21.00
CA PRO A 2 -3.16 -3.95 19.53
C PRO A 2 -4.04 -2.87 18.87
N PHE A 3 -4.55 -1.90 19.61
CA PHE A 3 -5.39 -0.81 19.10
C PHE A 3 -4.95 0.54 19.61
N ILE A 4 -5.00 1.55 18.73
CA ILE A 4 -4.95 2.97 19.08
C ILE A 4 -6.27 3.63 18.69
N GLU A 5 -6.54 4.79 19.22
CA GLU A 5 -7.66 5.62 18.80
C GLU A 5 -7.13 6.91 18.19
N ASN A 6 -7.57 7.21 16.97
CA ASN A 6 -7.28 8.46 16.28
C ASN A 6 -8.60 9.08 15.79
N GLU A 7 -8.90 10.30 16.25
CA GLU A 7 -10.15 11.00 15.90
C GLU A 7 -11.42 10.17 16.12
N GLY A 8 -11.47 9.37 17.20
CA GLY A 8 -12.59 8.52 17.54
C GLY A 8 -12.67 7.20 16.75
N VAL A 9 -11.64 6.88 15.96
CA VAL A 9 -11.55 5.65 15.16
C VAL A 9 -10.50 4.73 15.78
N LYS A 10 -10.88 3.49 16.09
CA LYS A 10 -9.94 2.47 16.58
C LYS A 10 -9.21 1.85 15.41
N ILE A 11 -7.89 1.97 15.42
CA ILE A 11 -6.99 1.41 14.43
C ILE A 11 -6.24 0.23 15.03
N TYR A 12 -6.38 -0.94 14.43
CA TYR A 12 -5.59 -2.11 14.79
C TYR A 12 -4.18 -1.98 14.23
N TRP A 13 -3.19 -2.33 15.06
CA TRP A 13 -1.80 -2.45 14.63
C TRP A 13 -1.08 -3.53 15.40
N ASP A 14 0.00 -4.05 14.83
CA ASP A 14 0.92 -4.96 15.49
C ASP A 14 2.35 -4.77 14.97
N GLU A 15 3.31 -5.39 15.66
CA GLU A 15 4.71 -5.33 15.30
C GLU A 15 5.40 -6.68 15.41
N VAL A 16 6.43 -6.89 14.57
CA VAL A 16 7.27 -8.10 14.56
C VAL A 16 8.70 -7.71 14.20
N GLY A 17 9.67 -8.39 14.82
CA GLY A 17 11.10 -8.16 14.59
C GLY A 17 11.66 -7.05 15.46
N ASP A 18 12.96 -6.87 15.35
CA ASP A 18 13.77 -5.89 16.08
C ASP A 18 14.62 -5.06 15.12
N GLY A 19 15.11 -3.91 15.57
CA GLY A 19 15.97 -3.03 14.77
C GLY A 19 15.29 -1.75 14.32
N PRO A 20 15.77 -1.09 13.23
CA PRO A 20 15.17 0.13 12.72
C PRO A 20 13.70 -0.10 12.32
N ALA A 21 12.84 0.86 12.65
CA ALA A 21 11.41 0.72 12.38
C ALA A 21 11.09 0.85 10.88
N ILE A 22 10.17 0.00 10.40
CA ILE A 22 9.55 0.14 9.09
C ILE A 22 8.03 0.05 9.24
N LEU A 23 7.32 1.10 8.81
CA LEU A 23 5.87 1.18 8.78
C LEU A 23 5.35 0.62 7.45
N LEU A 24 4.42 -0.32 7.52
CA LEU A 24 3.83 -1.01 6.39
C LEU A 24 2.38 -0.60 6.19
N ILE A 25 2.07 0.05 5.06
CA ILE A 25 0.74 0.61 4.74
C ILE A 25 0.14 -0.15 3.56
N MET A 26 -0.91 -0.91 3.81
CA MET A 26 -1.54 -1.75 2.80
C MET A 26 -2.49 -0.96 1.89
N GLY A 27 -2.78 -1.53 0.72
CA GLY A 27 -3.68 -0.96 -0.29
C GLY A 27 -5.16 -1.05 0.05
N LEU A 28 -5.97 -0.62 -0.92
CA LEU A 28 -7.43 -0.55 -0.86
C LEU A 28 -8.03 -1.89 -0.44
N ALA A 29 -8.84 -1.86 0.62
CA ALA A 29 -9.63 -2.99 1.10
C ALA A 29 -8.84 -4.20 1.63
N TYR A 30 -7.53 -4.13 1.67
CA TYR A 30 -6.70 -5.22 2.16
C TYR A 30 -6.29 -5.02 3.62
N PRO A 31 -6.31 -6.11 4.42
CA PRO A 31 -5.81 -6.09 5.79
C PRO A 31 -4.29 -6.15 5.82
N SER A 32 -3.70 -5.78 6.96
CA SER A 32 -2.25 -5.84 7.18
C SER A 32 -1.66 -7.25 7.06
N GLN A 33 -2.47 -8.30 7.19
CA GLN A 33 -2.07 -9.69 6.95
C GLN A 33 -1.57 -9.93 5.52
N MET A 34 -1.97 -9.10 4.56
CA MET A 34 -1.46 -9.22 3.18
C MET A 34 0.04 -8.92 3.03
N TRP A 35 0.68 -8.44 4.08
CA TRP A 35 2.14 -8.37 4.17
C TRP A 35 2.82 -9.72 4.45
N HIS A 36 2.07 -10.83 4.44
CA HIS A 36 2.54 -12.17 4.84
C HIS A 36 3.78 -12.66 4.08
N ARG A 37 4.02 -12.21 2.85
CA ARG A 37 5.23 -12.56 2.07
C ARG A 37 6.40 -11.63 2.34
N THR A 38 6.14 -10.36 2.53
CA THR A 38 7.19 -9.32 2.67
C THR A 38 7.61 -9.14 4.12
N ARG A 39 6.66 -9.16 5.05
CA ARG A 39 6.91 -8.89 6.46
C ARG A 39 7.90 -9.85 7.13
N PRO A 40 7.84 -11.19 6.91
CA PRO A 40 8.83 -12.11 7.47
C PRO A 40 10.26 -11.79 7.02
N VAL A 41 10.45 -11.45 5.74
CA VAL A 41 11.75 -11.07 5.18
C VAL A 41 12.30 -9.80 5.81
N LEU A 42 11.45 -8.79 5.99
CA LEU A 42 11.84 -7.54 6.65
C LEU A 42 12.11 -7.73 8.15
N ALA A 43 11.30 -8.55 8.83
CA ALA A 43 11.40 -8.77 10.27
C ALA A 43 12.70 -9.45 10.73
N GLU A 44 13.47 -10.02 9.79
CA GLU A 44 14.82 -10.51 10.09
C GLU A 44 15.80 -9.41 10.50
N ARG A 45 15.53 -8.14 10.11
CA ARG A 45 16.46 -7.01 10.27
C ARG A 45 15.80 -5.72 10.75
N TYR A 46 14.47 -5.64 10.69
CA TYR A 46 13.68 -4.45 10.96
C TYR A 46 12.56 -4.74 11.93
N ARG A 47 12.24 -3.77 12.78
CA ARG A 47 11.00 -3.77 13.55
C ARG A 47 9.87 -3.35 12.60
N THR A 48 9.13 -4.32 12.08
CA THR A 48 8.01 -4.09 11.16
C THR A 48 6.76 -3.74 11.93
N ILE A 49 6.18 -2.58 11.66
CA ILE A 49 4.92 -2.09 12.22
C ILE A 49 3.90 -2.10 11.10
N ALA A 50 2.83 -2.87 11.26
CA ALA A 50 1.75 -2.96 10.28
C ALA A 50 0.42 -2.65 10.95
N PHE A 51 -0.50 -2.03 10.21
CA PHE A 51 -1.82 -1.68 10.72
C PHE A 51 -2.89 -1.89 9.65
N ASP A 52 -4.10 -2.08 10.11
CA ASP A 52 -5.27 -2.13 9.23
C ASP A 52 -5.80 -0.70 9.05
N ASN A 53 -5.85 -0.22 7.80
CA ASN A 53 -6.45 1.08 7.50
C ASN A 53 -7.90 1.12 8.00
N ARG A 54 -8.41 2.32 8.37
CA ARG A 54 -9.84 2.49 8.67
C ARG A 54 -10.70 1.87 7.58
N GLY A 55 -11.69 1.08 7.96
CA GLY A 55 -12.55 0.32 7.04
C GLY A 55 -11.98 -1.02 6.58
N SER A 56 -10.80 -1.43 7.04
CA SER A 56 -10.19 -2.72 6.69
C SER A 56 -9.88 -3.56 7.92
N GLY A 57 -9.84 -4.88 7.74
CA GLY A 57 -9.36 -5.83 8.73
C GLY A 57 -10.07 -5.71 10.08
N ARG A 58 -9.29 -5.44 11.13
CA ARG A 58 -9.74 -5.31 12.54
C ARG A 58 -9.99 -3.87 12.97
N SER A 59 -9.66 -2.89 12.11
CA SER A 59 -9.92 -1.48 12.39
C SER A 59 -11.41 -1.15 12.26
N ASP A 60 -11.83 -0.08 12.94
CA ASP A 60 -13.19 0.41 12.88
C ASP A 60 -13.61 0.81 11.46
N VAL A 61 -14.92 0.76 11.22
CA VAL A 61 -15.60 1.20 10.01
C VAL A 61 -16.43 2.46 10.33
N PRO A 62 -15.78 3.64 10.42
CA PRO A 62 -16.51 4.88 10.69
C PRO A 62 -17.38 5.29 9.50
N PRO A 63 -18.33 6.22 9.67
CA PRO A 63 -18.97 6.88 8.53
C PRO A 63 -17.93 7.52 7.60
N GLY A 64 -18.12 7.39 6.27
CA GLY A 64 -17.22 7.97 5.27
C GLY A 64 -17.68 9.33 4.73
N PRO A 65 -17.02 9.81 3.67
CA PRO A 65 -15.88 9.19 2.99
C PRO A 65 -14.57 9.26 3.79
N TYR A 66 -13.63 8.35 3.52
CA TYR A 66 -12.30 8.40 4.15
C TYR A 66 -11.33 9.16 3.25
N SER A 67 -10.66 10.19 3.78
CA SER A 67 -9.63 10.88 3.02
C SER A 67 -8.26 10.22 3.19
N ILE A 68 -7.39 10.37 2.20
CA ILE A 68 -5.99 9.89 2.27
C ILE A 68 -5.25 10.63 3.40
N GLU A 69 -5.57 11.91 3.62
CA GLU A 69 -5.02 12.74 4.69
C GLU A 69 -5.36 12.17 6.08
N ALA A 70 -6.61 11.77 6.29
CA ALA A 70 -7.03 11.15 7.56
C ALA A 70 -6.32 9.79 7.78
N MET A 71 -6.17 8.99 6.72
CA MET A 71 -5.43 7.73 6.81
C MET A 71 -3.92 7.93 7.03
N ALA A 72 -3.34 9.02 6.54
CA ALA A 72 -1.97 9.43 6.88
C ALA A 72 -1.84 9.84 8.36
N SER A 73 -2.85 10.50 8.92
CA SER A 73 -2.93 10.78 10.36
C SER A 73 -3.03 9.50 11.20
N ASP A 74 -3.78 8.49 10.75
CA ASP A 74 -3.82 7.17 11.40
C ASP A 74 -2.43 6.53 11.44
N ALA A 75 -1.69 6.59 10.34
CA ALA A 75 -0.33 6.08 10.25
C ALA A 75 0.62 6.79 11.25
N ALA A 76 0.46 8.11 11.44
CA ALA A 76 1.22 8.87 12.43
C ALA A 76 0.88 8.43 13.87
N ALA A 77 -0.41 8.27 14.18
CA ALA A 77 -0.87 7.80 15.49
C ALA A 77 -0.38 6.38 15.82
N VAL A 78 -0.27 5.50 14.79
CA VAL A 78 0.32 4.16 14.97
C VAL A 78 1.80 4.25 15.34
N LEU A 79 2.59 5.11 14.69
CA LEU A 79 3.99 5.33 15.07
C LEU A 79 4.15 5.92 16.47
N ASP A 80 3.24 6.80 16.88
CA ASP A 80 3.23 7.36 18.25
C ASP A 80 2.94 6.26 19.28
N ALA A 81 1.96 5.40 19.03
CA ALA A 81 1.65 4.26 19.90
C ALA A 81 2.77 3.22 19.97
N ALA A 82 3.55 3.08 18.91
CA ALA A 82 4.73 2.23 18.87
C ALA A 82 5.99 2.87 19.48
N ASP A 83 5.90 4.11 19.99
CA ASP A 83 7.03 4.90 20.48
C ASP A 83 8.16 5.04 19.43
N VAL A 84 7.78 5.30 18.18
CA VAL A 84 8.69 5.45 17.04
C VAL A 84 8.67 6.87 16.54
N ARG A 85 9.79 7.58 16.68
CA ARG A 85 9.93 8.97 16.21
C ARG A 85 9.96 9.05 14.68
N ASN A 86 10.74 8.19 14.03
CA ASN A 86 10.81 8.11 12.57
C ASN A 86 10.99 6.65 12.11
N ALA A 87 10.52 6.35 10.92
CA ALA A 87 10.56 5.02 10.33
C ALA A 87 10.86 5.07 8.83
N HIS A 88 11.32 3.96 8.28
CA HIS A 88 11.12 3.69 6.86
C HIS A 88 9.62 3.53 6.62
N VAL A 89 9.06 4.13 5.58
CA VAL A 89 7.61 4.06 5.29
C VAL A 89 7.42 3.35 3.97
N TYR A 90 6.73 2.22 3.99
CA TYR A 90 6.45 1.42 2.82
C TYR A 90 4.95 1.29 2.60
N GLY A 91 4.45 1.91 1.52
CA GLY A 91 3.04 1.84 1.12
C GLY A 91 2.86 1.25 -0.26
N VAL A 92 1.82 0.41 -0.44
CA VAL A 92 1.46 -0.18 -1.73
C VAL A 92 0.08 0.27 -2.18
N SER A 93 -0.09 0.58 -3.48
CA SER A 93 -1.36 1.00 -4.07
C SER A 93 -1.96 2.22 -3.35
N MET A 94 -3.18 2.16 -2.82
CA MET A 94 -3.73 3.20 -1.92
C MET A 94 -2.79 3.49 -0.74
N GLY A 95 -2.15 2.47 -0.18
CA GLY A 95 -1.14 2.65 0.88
C GLY A 95 0.06 3.49 0.43
N GLY A 96 0.40 3.44 -0.85
CA GLY A 96 1.41 4.32 -1.46
C GLY A 96 0.94 5.78 -1.58
N MET A 97 -0.35 6.03 -1.78
CA MET A 97 -0.93 7.38 -1.70
C MET A 97 -0.88 7.90 -0.25
N ILE A 98 -1.26 7.05 0.72
CA ILE A 98 -1.16 7.37 2.14
C ILE A 98 0.28 7.66 2.54
N ALA A 99 1.25 6.87 2.07
CA ALA A 99 2.67 7.06 2.35
C ALA A 99 3.22 8.38 1.74
N GLN A 100 2.78 8.76 0.53
CA GLN A 100 3.10 10.06 -0.05
C GLN A 100 2.53 11.20 0.80
N GLU A 101 1.25 11.11 1.17
CA GLU A 101 0.61 12.13 2.03
C GLU A 101 1.27 12.20 3.39
N PHE A 102 1.62 11.06 3.99
CA PHE A 102 2.38 10.99 5.23
C PHE A 102 3.73 11.71 5.10
N ALA A 103 4.47 11.49 4.02
CA ALA A 103 5.75 12.14 3.80
C ALA A 103 5.62 13.66 3.58
N LEU A 104 4.50 14.13 3.05
CA LEU A 104 4.19 15.54 2.88
C LEU A 104 3.78 16.23 4.19
N GLN A 105 2.97 15.56 5.02
CA GLN A 105 2.48 16.10 6.28
C GLN A 105 3.50 15.96 7.43
N TYR A 106 4.27 14.88 7.44
CA TYR A 106 5.16 14.51 8.55
C TYR A 106 6.59 14.20 8.05
N PRO A 107 7.27 15.13 7.33
CA PRO A 107 8.57 14.86 6.70
C PRO A 107 9.64 14.38 7.70
N ASP A 108 9.64 14.90 8.93
CA ASP A 108 10.58 14.53 9.99
C ASP A 108 10.33 13.11 10.56
N ARG A 109 9.21 12.50 10.21
CA ARG A 109 8.84 11.13 10.62
C ARG A 109 9.30 10.08 9.60
N VAL A 110 9.79 10.49 8.41
CA VAL A 110 10.16 9.60 7.31
C VAL A 110 11.66 9.48 7.21
N ARG A 111 12.21 8.30 7.52
CA ARG A 111 13.61 7.97 7.32
C ARG A 111 13.94 7.67 5.86
N SER A 112 13.08 6.93 5.20
CA SER A 112 13.02 6.72 3.74
C SER A 112 11.61 6.33 3.33
N LEU A 113 11.30 6.48 2.05
CA LEU A 113 9.98 6.22 1.49
C LEU A 113 10.06 5.11 0.44
N ILE A 114 9.16 4.13 0.53
CA ILE A 114 9.02 3.08 -0.49
C ILE A 114 7.58 3.11 -1.01
N LEU A 115 7.44 3.32 -2.30
CA LEU A 115 6.17 3.47 -3.00
C LEU A 115 5.97 2.32 -3.98
N GLY A 116 5.08 1.38 -3.64
CA GLY A 116 4.81 0.21 -4.45
C GLY A 116 3.50 0.30 -5.24
N SER A 117 3.52 -0.02 -6.54
CA SER A 117 2.33 -0.10 -7.42
C SER A 117 1.31 1.00 -7.18
N THR A 118 1.75 2.26 -7.13
CA THR A 118 0.94 3.42 -6.75
C THR A 118 0.95 4.53 -7.79
N THR A 119 0.15 5.55 -7.56
CA THR A 119 0.04 6.74 -8.41
C THR A 119 0.07 8.02 -7.55
N ALA A 120 0.29 9.16 -8.19
CA ALA A 120 0.24 10.48 -7.55
C ALA A 120 -1.18 11.04 -7.43
N GLY A 121 -2.20 10.24 -7.68
CA GLY A 121 -3.61 10.62 -7.60
C GLY A 121 -4.37 10.37 -8.91
N VAL A 122 -5.51 9.73 -8.81
CA VAL A 122 -6.32 9.28 -9.96
C VAL A 122 -6.74 10.41 -10.92
N PRO A 123 -7.07 11.63 -10.47
CA PRO A 123 -7.57 12.66 -11.38
C PRO A 123 -6.65 13.00 -12.55
N LYS A 124 -5.32 12.89 -12.37
CA LYS A 124 -4.32 13.27 -13.39
C LYS A 124 -3.42 12.12 -13.84
N SER A 125 -3.56 10.95 -13.23
CA SER A 125 -2.74 9.77 -13.53
C SER A 125 -3.22 9.04 -14.78
N VAL A 126 -2.34 8.24 -15.36
CA VAL A 126 -2.74 7.26 -16.37
C VAL A 126 -3.62 6.22 -15.69
N ARG A 127 -4.82 6.05 -16.19
CA ARG A 127 -5.84 5.18 -15.60
C ARG A 127 -5.72 3.75 -16.12
N ALA A 128 -6.19 2.80 -15.33
CA ALA A 128 -6.58 1.49 -15.81
C ALA A 128 -7.55 1.60 -17.02
N SER A 129 -7.65 0.53 -17.79
CA SER A 129 -8.63 0.49 -18.87
C SER A 129 -10.06 0.68 -18.34
N PRO A 130 -11.01 1.11 -19.20
CA PRO A 130 -12.43 1.20 -18.81
C PRO A 130 -12.98 -0.11 -18.24
N GLU A 131 -12.53 -1.25 -18.78
CA GLU A 131 -12.94 -2.58 -18.31
C GLU A 131 -12.43 -2.83 -16.88
N GLU A 132 -11.16 -2.58 -16.60
CA GLU A 132 -10.57 -2.73 -15.27
C GLU A 132 -11.22 -1.78 -14.26
N THR A 133 -11.47 -0.54 -14.67
CA THR A 133 -12.18 0.43 -13.83
C THR A 133 -13.60 -0.04 -13.51
N LEU A 134 -14.32 -0.57 -14.49
CA LEU A 134 -15.68 -1.09 -14.30
C LEU A 134 -15.67 -2.27 -13.32
N ARG A 135 -14.71 -3.19 -13.44
CA ARG A 135 -14.54 -4.33 -12.54
C ARG A 135 -14.32 -3.91 -11.08
N LEU A 136 -13.58 -2.82 -10.84
CA LEU A 136 -13.42 -2.27 -9.49
C LEU A 136 -14.76 -1.77 -8.91
N LEU A 137 -15.63 -1.20 -9.75
CA LEU A 137 -16.92 -0.64 -9.34
C LEU A 137 -18.00 -1.71 -9.19
N GLU A 138 -17.97 -2.79 -9.98
CA GLU A 138 -18.97 -3.87 -9.96
C GLU A 138 -18.88 -4.79 -8.73
N ARG A 139 -17.91 -4.60 -7.86
CA ARG A 139 -17.74 -5.39 -6.63
C ARG A 139 -18.98 -5.42 -5.73
N GLU A 140 -19.82 -4.38 -5.78
CA GLU A 140 -21.05 -4.32 -4.99
C GLU A 140 -22.09 -5.39 -5.37
N GLN A 141 -22.05 -5.91 -6.60
CA GLN A 141 -23.02 -6.87 -7.11
C GLN A 141 -22.54 -8.33 -6.99
N SER A 142 -21.32 -8.56 -6.52
CA SER A 142 -20.68 -9.86 -6.42
C SER A 142 -20.47 -10.24 -4.96
N THR A 143 -20.50 -11.54 -4.67
CA THR A 143 -19.96 -11.98 -3.38
C THR A 143 -18.47 -11.60 -3.28
N PRO A 144 -17.94 -11.39 -2.07
CA PRO A 144 -16.54 -11.05 -1.89
C PRO A 144 -15.56 -12.04 -2.54
N ASN A 145 -15.90 -13.34 -2.58
CA ASN A 145 -15.10 -14.36 -3.24
C ASN A 145 -15.14 -14.23 -4.77
N GLU A 146 -16.32 -14.02 -5.36
CA GLU A 146 -16.46 -13.80 -6.79
C GLU A 146 -15.71 -12.56 -7.25
N ALA A 147 -15.80 -11.47 -6.48
CA ALA A 147 -15.06 -10.24 -6.74
C ALA A 147 -13.53 -10.46 -6.65
N ALA A 148 -13.09 -11.31 -5.73
CA ALA A 148 -11.67 -11.66 -5.57
C ALA A 148 -11.16 -12.46 -6.77
N GLU A 149 -11.89 -13.48 -7.20
CA GLU A 149 -11.54 -14.30 -8.38
C GLU A 149 -11.56 -13.45 -9.67
N ALA A 150 -12.57 -12.60 -9.85
CA ALA A 150 -12.68 -11.73 -11.00
C ALA A 150 -11.55 -10.68 -11.10
N ALA A 151 -10.91 -10.34 -9.99
CA ALA A 151 -9.78 -9.41 -9.95
C ALA A 151 -8.46 -10.05 -10.37
N ILE A 152 -8.31 -11.38 -10.30
CA ILE A 152 -7.05 -12.09 -10.56
C ILE A 152 -6.37 -11.65 -11.87
N PRO A 153 -7.04 -11.61 -13.04
CA PRO A 153 -6.41 -11.26 -14.31
C PRO A 153 -5.88 -9.83 -14.38
N PHE A 154 -6.33 -8.96 -13.47
CA PHE A 154 -5.98 -7.53 -13.45
C PHE A 154 -4.88 -7.19 -12.44
N ILE A 155 -4.67 -8.03 -11.42
CA ILE A 155 -3.76 -7.73 -10.32
C ILE A 155 -2.56 -8.67 -10.22
N TYR A 156 -2.61 -9.84 -10.88
CA TYR A 156 -1.48 -10.78 -10.95
C TYR A 156 -0.96 -10.91 -12.39
N ASP A 157 0.32 -11.17 -12.51
CA ASP A 157 0.92 -11.51 -13.81
C ASP A 157 0.41 -12.88 -14.28
N PRO A 158 0.14 -13.08 -15.59
CA PRO A 158 -0.33 -14.37 -16.13
C PRO A 158 0.62 -15.56 -15.83
N GLY A 159 1.87 -15.29 -15.54
CA GLY A 159 2.87 -16.31 -15.16
C GLY A 159 2.83 -16.69 -13.68
N THR A 160 2.02 -16.04 -12.86
CA THR A 160 1.94 -16.33 -11.43
C THR A 160 1.19 -17.63 -11.18
N SER A 161 1.78 -18.53 -10.38
CA SER A 161 1.15 -19.82 -10.10
C SER A 161 -0.16 -19.66 -9.32
N ARG A 162 -1.14 -20.49 -9.68
CA ARG A 162 -2.43 -20.50 -8.98
C ARG A 162 -2.26 -20.77 -7.48
N GLU A 163 -1.30 -21.59 -7.09
CA GLU A 163 -0.98 -21.87 -5.68
C GLU A 163 -0.65 -20.58 -4.89
N ARG A 164 0.23 -19.72 -5.43
CA ARG A 164 0.55 -18.43 -4.79
C ARG A 164 -0.65 -17.51 -4.70
N ILE A 165 -1.50 -17.49 -5.72
CA ILE A 165 -2.74 -16.71 -5.73
C ILE A 165 -3.70 -17.23 -4.65
N ASP A 166 -3.87 -18.57 -4.56
CA ASP A 166 -4.74 -19.20 -3.56
C ASP A 166 -4.27 -18.94 -2.13
N GLU A 167 -2.94 -18.87 -1.89
CA GLU A 167 -2.39 -18.46 -0.59
C GLU A 167 -2.79 -17.02 -0.23
N ASP A 168 -2.71 -16.08 -1.17
CA ASP A 168 -3.14 -14.69 -0.94
C ASP A 168 -4.65 -14.61 -0.71
N LEU A 169 -5.45 -15.36 -1.47
CA LEU A 169 -6.90 -15.45 -1.29
C LEU A 169 -7.27 -16.03 0.08
N ALA A 170 -6.53 -17.04 0.54
CA ALA A 170 -6.73 -17.66 1.85
C ALA A 170 -6.45 -16.68 3.00
N VAL A 171 -5.39 -15.85 2.89
CA VAL A 171 -5.06 -14.83 3.90
C VAL A 171 -6.16 -13.79 4.03
N ARG A 172 -6.74 -13.34 2.91
CA ARG A 172 -7.73 -12.25 2.91
C ARG A 172 -9.16 -12.67 3.15
N LYS A 173 -9.49 -13.94 2.99
CA LYS A 173 -10.88 -14.46 2.95
C LYS A 173 -11.68 -14.11 4.22
N ASP A 174 -11.04 -14.09 5.40
CA ASP A 174 -11.69 -13.80 6.68
C ASP A 174 -11.75 -12.28 6.99
N TRP A 175 -11.16 -11.44 6.12
CA TRP A 175 -10.99 -10.00 6.31
C TRP A 175 -11.52 -9.17 5.14
N LEU A 176 -12.47 -9.73 4.41
CA LEU A 176 -13.09 -9.02 3.30
C LEU A 176 -13.85 -7.79 3.81
N PRO A 177 -13.62 -6.60 3.22
CA PRO A 177 -14.24 -5.38 3.70
C PRO A 177 -15.74 -5.40 3.43
N ARG A 178 -16.49 -4.72 4.29
CA ARG A 178 -17.89 -4.39 4.01
C ARG A 178 -17.95 -3.48 2.77
N SER A 179 -19.04 -3.57 2.00
CA SER A 179 -19.22 -2.78 0.77
C SER A 179 -19.13 -1.26 1.02
N ASP A 180 -19.72 -0.77 2.13
CA ASP A 180 -19.68 0.64 2.50
C ASP A 180 -18.25 1.10 2.85
N ALA A 181 -17.46 0.30 3.56
CA ALA A 181 -16.07 0.58 3.87
C ALA A 181 -15.20 0.64 2.61
N TYR A 182 -15.40 -0.32 1.68
CA TYR A 182 -14.71 -0.33 0.40
C TYR A 182 -14.97 0.95 -0.40
N ILE A 183 -16.24 1.35 -0.53
CA ILE A 183 -16.63 2.56 -1.26
C ILE A 183 -16.05 3.82 -0.58
N ASN A 184 -16.08 3.89 0.75
CA ASN A 184 -15.52 5.03 1.49
C ASN A 184 -14.02 5.20 1.25
N GLN A 185 -13.24 4.10 1.22
CA GLN A 185 -11.82 4.15 0.85
C GLN A 185 -11.63 4.54 -0.63
N LEU A 186 -12.41 3.96 -1.52
CA LEU A 186 -12.34 4.22 -2.97
C LEU A 186 -12.64 5.69 -3.30
N MET A 187 -13.59 6.31 -2.61
CA MET A 187 -13.86 7.75 -2.75
C MET A 187 -12.64 8.59 -2.36
N GLY A 188 -11.93 8.24 -1.30
CA GLY A 188 -10.67 8.89 -0.93
C GLY A 188 -9.60 8.76 -2.00
N VAL A 189 -9.45 7.56 -2.57
CA VAL A 189 -8.52 7.30 -3.69
C VAL A 189 -8.83 8.20 -4.90
N PHE A 190 -10.11 8.34 -5.26
CA PHE A 190 -10.50 9.17 -6.41
C PHE A 190 -10.42 10.68 -6.15
N ALA A 191 -10.54 11.11 -4.92
CA ALA A 191 -10.50 12.53 -4.55
C ALA A 191 -9.08 13.08 -4.39
N TRP A 192 -8.11 12.23 -4.05
CA TRP A 192 -6.77 12.65 -3.67
C TRP A 192 -5.85 12.92 -4.86
N ASP A 193 -4.95 13.91 -4.70
CA ASP A 193 -3.97 14.34 -5.71
C ASP A 193 -2.70 14.90 -5.06
N SER A 194 -1.55 14.32 -5.39
CA SER A 194 -0.22 14.81 -5.00
C SER A 194 0.62 15.33 -6.17
N HIS A 195 0.11 15.34 -7.41
CA HIS A 195 0.90 15.66 -8.61
C HIS A 195 1.71 16.96 -8.51
N GLY A 196 1.15 18.00 -7.92
CA GLY A 196 1.82 19.30 -7.73
C GLY A 196 2.65 19.38 -6.44
N ARG A 197 2.75 18.31 -5.65
CA ARG A 197 3.41 18.28 -4.34
C ARG A 197 4.57 17.28 -4.24
N LEU A 198 4.77 16.43 -5.26
CA LEU A 198 5.79 15.37 -5.25
C LEU A 198 7.22 15.91 -5.03
N GLU A 199 7.52 17.10 -5.57
CA GLU A 199 8.82 17.76 -5.41
C GLU A 199 9.12 18.20 -3.96
N GLN A 200 8.09 18.24 -3.11
CA GLN A 200 8.22 18.57 -1.68
C GLN A 200 8.61 17.35 -0.83
N ILE A 201 8.53 16.14 -1.38
CA ILE A 201 8.97 14.92 -0.69
C ILE A 201 10.50 14.89 -0.69
N THR A 202 11.09 15.09 0.48
CA THR A 202 12.56 15.19 0.65
C THR A 202 13.21 13.87 1.02
N ALA A 203 12.43 12.88 1.48
CA ALA A 203 12.94 11.56 1.85
C ALA A 203 13.51 10.82 0.64
N LEU A 204 14.65 10.13 0.82
CA LEU A 204 15.12 9.19 -0.19
C LEU A 204 14.04 8.17 -0.50
N THR A 205 13.71 8.03 -1.77
CA THR A 205 12.52 7.28 -2.20
C THR A 205 12.89 6.15 -3.15
N LEU A 206 12.35 4.95 -2.87
CA LEU A 206 12.28 3.85 -3.84
C LEU A 206 10.87 3.80 -4.42
N VAL A 207 10.75 3.86 -5.73
CA VAL A 207 9.51 3.55 -6.46
C VAL A 207 9.65 2.15 -7.03
N LEU A 208 8.80 1.22 -6.57
CA LEU A 208 8.84 -0.20 -6.91
C LEU A 208 7.55 -0.60 -7.59
N HIS A 209 7.61 -1.14 -8.81
CA HIS A 209 6.41 -1.33 -9.64
C HIS A 209 6.51 -2.58 -10.51
N GLY A 210 5.39 -3.29 -10.69
CA GLY A 210 5.31 -4.39 -11.65
C GLY A 210 5.29 -3.86 -13.09
N ALA A 211 6.16 -4.41 -13.96
CA ALA A 211 6.25 -3.96 -15.34
C ALA A 211 4.98 -4.23 -16.16
N ASN A 212 4.15 -5.18 -15.72
CA ASN A 212 2.90 -5.59 -16.35
C ASN A 212 1.67 -5.16 -15.52
N ASP A 213 1.78 -4.14 -14.69
CA ASP A 213 0.65 -3.64 -13.88
C ASP A 213 -0.38 -2.94 -14.79
N HIS A 214 -1.53 -3.57 -14.95
CA HIS A 214 -2.65 -3.03 -15.73
C HIS A 214 -3.59 -2.19 -14.86
N LEU A 215 -3.63 -2.44 -13.55
CA LEU A 215 -4.50 -1.71 -12.64
C LEU A 215 -3.98 -0.29 -12.36
N VAL A 216 -2.66 -0.19 -12.12
CA VAL A 216 -1.95 1.10 -12.03
C VAL A 216 -0.84 1.08 -13.07
N PRO A 217 -1.07 1.62 -14.29
CA PRO A 217 -0.10 1.55 -15.36
C PRO A 217 1.30 2.04 -14.96
N PRO A 218 2.39 1.36 -15.38
CA PRO A 218 3.77 1.62 -14.96
C PRO A 218 4.26 3.04 -15.20
N SER A 219 3.70 3.75 -16.18
CA SER A 219 3.98 5.17 -16.45
C SER A 219 3.67 6.09 -15.25
N ASN A 220 2.81 5.66 -14.31
CA ASN A 220 2.58 6.38 -13.06
C ASN A 220 3.81 6.31 -12.14
N ALA A 221 4.48 5.17 -12.08
CA ALA A 221 5.72 5.02 -11.33
C ALA A 221 6.86 5.85 -11.93
N GLU A 222 6.96 5.87 -13.26
CA GLU A 222 7.92 6.72 -13.98
C GLU A 222 7.67 8.20 -13.67
N PHE A 223 6.40 8.63 -13.67
CA PHE A 223 6.02 9.99 -13.33
C PHE A 223 6.42 10.36 -11.89
N ILE A 224 6.12 9.50 -10.91
CA ILE A 224 6.48 9.72 -9.50
C ILE A 224 8.00 9.82 -9.35
N ALA A 225 8.73 8.86 -9.91
CA ALA A 225 10.19 8.81 -9.80
C ALA A 225 10.88 10.01 -10.48
N ALA A 226 10.30 10.54 -11.53
CA ALA A 226 10.82 11.74 -12.21
C ALA A 226 10.58 13.04 -11.43
N ARG A 227 9.65 13.06 -10.48
CA ARG A 227 9.24 14.26 -9.73
C ARG A 227 9.73 14.30 -8.29
N ILE A 228 9.86 13.16 -7.62
CA ILE A 228 10.44 13.13 -6.28
C ILE A 228 11.96 13.26 -6.40
N PRO A 229 12.58 14.25 -5.73
CA PRO A 229 14.03 14.41 -5.76
C PRO A 229 14.75 13.15 -5.26
N ASN A 230 15.76 12.70 -6.02
CA ASN A 230 16.58 11.52 -5.69
C ASN A 230 15.80 10.20 -5.57
N ALA A 231 14.66 10.05 -6.22
CA ALA A 231 13.95 8.79 -6.27
C ALA A 231 14.67 7.77 -7.17
N LYS A 232 14.74 6.52 -6.71
CA LYS A 232 15.19 5.35 -7.50
C LYS A 232 13.93 4.62 -8.00
N LEU A 233 13.84 4.37 -9.31
CA LEU A 233 12.78 3.53 -9.90
C LEU A 233 13.31 2.13 -10.13
N VAL A 234 12.55 1.13 -9.69
CA VAL A 234 12.79 -0.28 -9.99
C VAL A 234 11.50 -0.89 -10.55
N MET A 235 11.57 -1.31 -11.81
CA MET A 235 10.49 -2.05 -12.47
C MET A 235 10.76 -3.55 -12.31
N ILE A 236 9.78 -4.29 -11.81
CA ILE A 236 9.86 -5.75 -11.62
C ILE A 236 9.33 -6.44 -12.89
N PRO A 237 10.20 -7.09 -13.67
CA PRO A 237 9.76 -7.79 -14.88
C PRO A 237 8.83 -8.97 -14.54
N LYS A 238 7.86 -9.26 -15.40
CA LYS A 238 6.89 -10.36 -15.21
C LYS A 238 6.14 -10.26 -13.87
N ALA A 239 5.80 -9.06 -13.48
CA ALA A 239 5.01 -8.76 -12.31
C ALA A 239 3.94 -7.72 -12.65
N SER A 240 2.77 -7.88 -12.07
CA SER A 240 1.63 -6.99 -12.16
C SER A 240 1.47 -6.19 -10.86
N HIS A 241 0.24 -5.91 -10.44
CA HIS A 241 -0.06 -5.06 -9.29
C HIS A 241 0.45 -5.64 -7.97
N ILE A 242 0.35 -6.96 -7.78
CA ILE A 242 0.84 -7.66 -6.59
C ILE A 242 2.23 -8.28 -6.86
N TYR A 243 3.19 -7.43 -7.24
CA TYR A 243 4.54 -7.83 -7.62
C TYR A 243 5.27 -8.68 -6.57
N SER A 244 4.93 -8.51 -5.29
CA SER A 244 5.51 -9.32 -4.19
C SER A 244 5.04 -10.77 -4.19
N THR A 245 3.92 -11.08 -4.84
CA THR A 245 3.44 -12.43 -5.07
C THR A 245 3.93 -12.97 -6.42
N ASP A 246 3.93 -12.12 -7.44
CA ASP A 246 4.37 -12.50 -8.77
C ASP A 246 5.86 -12.84 -8.81
N GLN A 247 6.70 -11.95 -8.26
CA GLN A 247 8.17 -12.04 -8.29
C GLN A 247 8.79 -11.71 -6.92
N PRO A 248 8.55 -12.52 -5.86
CA PRO A 248 8.94 -12.20 -4.49
C PRO A 248 10.45 -11.99 -4.33
N GLU A 249 11.30 -12.80 -4.99
CA GLU A 249 12.74 -12.70 -4.87
C GLU A 249 13.26 -11.37 -5.46
N ALA A 250 12.74 -10.96 -6.62
CA ALA A 250 13.13 -9.70 -7.26
C ALA A 250 12.63 -8.49 -6.47
N ALA A 251 11.38 -8.56 -5.97
CA ALA A 251 10.78 -7.49 -5.19
C ALA A 251 11.50 -7.30 -3.84
N HIS A 252 11.74 -8.38 -3.10
CA HIS A 252 12.43 -8.32 -1.81
C HIS A 252 13.91 -7.96 -1.98
N GLY A 253 14.58 -8.44 -3.05
CA GLY A 253 15.95 -8.07 -3.37
C GLY A 253 16.11 -6.56 -3.58
N ALA A 254 15.26 -5.96 -4.41
CA ALA A 254 15.27 -4.51 -4.65
C ALA A 254 14.97 -3.69 -3.38
N LEU A 255 14.01 -4.16 -2.56
CA LEU A 255 13.64 -3.55 -1.29
C LEU A 255 14.80 -3.57 -0.29
N LEU A 256 15.44 -4.72 -0.10
CA LEU A 256 16.56 -4.88 0.84
C LEU A 256 17.80 -4.12 0.37
N GLU A 257 18.12 -4.14 -0.94
CA GLU A 257 19.23 -3.33 -1.50
C GLU A 257 19.04 -1.84 -1.19
N PHE A 258 17.81 -1.32 -1.35
CA PHE A 258 17.53 0.07 -1.03
C PHE A 258 17.66 0.34 0.47
N LEU A 259 17.10 -0.49 1.32
CA LEU A 259 17.15 -0.33 2.77
C LEU A 259 18.58 -0.47 3.32
N ASP A 260 19.42 -1.29 2.71
CA ASP A 260 20.83 -1.48 3.11
C ASP A 260 21.68 -0.21 2.88
N SER A 261 21.24 0.73 2.04
CA SER A 261 21.92 2.01 1.83
C SER A 261 21.84 2.97 3.05
N PHE A 262 21.05 2.61 4.08
CA PHE A 262 20.88 3.38 5.33
C PHE A 262 21.63 2.80 6.53
N LYS A 263 22.47 1.79 6.33
CA LYS A 263 23.30 1.17 7.37
C LYS A 263 24.53 1.98 7.70
#